data_9f64e2406378240027f817bd29e559f8
#
_entry.id   9f64e2406378240027f817bd29e559f8
#
_cell.length_a   1.000
_cell.length_b   1.000
_cell.length_c   1.000
_cell.angle_alpha   90.00
_cell.angle_beta   90.00
_cell.angle_gamma   90.00
#
_symmetry.space_group_name_H-M   'P 1'
#
loop_
_entity.id
_entity.type
_entity.pdbx_description
1 polymer ?
#
loop_
_entity_poly.entity_id
_entity_poly.type
_entity_poly.pdbx_seq_one_letter_code
_entity_poly.pdbx_strand_id
1 'polypeptide(L)'
;MPSGVDALVDAALIGPPVLPAIRDGGQLIAVRPFAGESERSITITLILVSDYLHEAARLAELARLVTAGRLTLRVAREIPAGDAAQAHRQLEAGGTRGRLVLTF
;
A
#
# COMPACT_ATOMS: atom_id res chain seq x y z
N MET A 1 22.07 -2.04 -6.59
CA MET A 1 21.74 -2.31 -8.00
C MET A 1 22.16 -1.14 -8.86
N PRO A 2 23.07 -1.31 -9.80
CA PRO A 2 23.64 -0.19 -10.55
C PRO A 2 22.61 0.55 -11.42
N SER A 3 21.53 -0.13 -11.84
CA SER A 3 20.54 0.43 -12.77
C SER A 3 19.17 0.69 -12.15
N GLY A 4 18.97 0.33 -10.89
CA GLY A 4 17.68 0.39 -10.23
C GLY A 4 16.72 -0.75 -10.59
N VAL A 5 15.50 -0.70 -10.05
CA VAL A 5 14.46 -1.68 -10.33
C VAL A 5 13.63 -1.28 -11.55
N ASP A 6 13.00 -2.25 -12.24
CA ASP A 6 12.13 -1.99 -13.39
C ASP A 6 10.84 -1.27 -12.98
N ALA A 7 10.29 -1.63 -11.83
CA ALA A 7 9.06 -1.04 -11.31
C ALA A 7 9.10 -1.01 -9.77
N LEU A 8 8.43 0.01 -9.20
CA LEU A 8 8.30 0.19 -7.76
C LEU A 8 6.85 0.56 -7.43
N VAL A 9 6.32 -0.02 -6.37
CA VAL A 9 5.02 0.36 -5.81
C VAL A 9 5.27 1.12 -4.51
N ASP A 10 4.92 2.41 -4.49
CA ASP A 10 5.00 3.22 -3.27
C ASP A 10 3.68 3.13 -2.48
N ALA A 11 3.57 2.09 -1.68
CA ALA A 11 2.44 1.90 -0.76
C ALA A 11 2.64 2.60 0.61
N ALA A 12 3.86 3.12 0.86
CA ALA A 12 4.22 3.79 2.11
C ALA A 12 4.14 5.31 2.02
N LEU A 13 3.78 5.85 0.84
CA LEU A 13 3.68 7.28 0.58
C LEU A 13 5.01 8.02 0.77
N ILE A 14 6.12 7.39 0.39
CA ILE A 14 7.46 7.98 0.50
C ILE A 14 7.60 9.14 -0.49
N GLY A 15 7.01 9.00 -1.68
CA GLY A 15 7.02 10.04 -2.70
C GLY A 15 8.35 10.17 -3.45
N PRO A 16 8.76 11.40 -3.84
CA PRO A 16 9.93 11.62 -4.71
C PRO A 16 11.23 10.90 -4.29
N PRO A 17 11.56 10.70 -3.00
CA PRO A 17 12.75 9.97 -2.59
C PRO A 17 12.87 8.53 -3.11
N VAL A 18 11.80 7.92 -3.64
CA VAL A 18 11.90 6.57 -4.22
C VAL A 18 12.43 6.57 -5.66
N LEU A 19 12.38 7.69 -6.36
CA LEU A 19 12.77 7.77 -7.78
C LEU A 19 14.19 7.26 -8.06
N PRO A 20 15.21 7.56 -7.25
CA PRO A 20 16.57 7.06 -7.49
C PRO A 20 16.68 5.52 -7.49
N ALA A 21 15.74 4.81 -6.86
CA ALA A 21 15.73 3.35 -6.84
C ALA A 21 15.20 2.73 -8.14
N ILE A 22 14.57 3.53 -9.01
CA ILE A 22 13.96 3.08 -10.26
C ILE A 22 14.93 3.39 -11.41
N ARG A 23 15.11 2.43 -12.32
CA ARG A 23 15.93 2.66 -13.51
C ARG A 23 15.30 3.69 -14.45
N ASP A 24 16.09 4.22 -15.38
CA ASP A 24 15.59 5.08 -16.45
C ASP A 24 14.53 4.32 -17.28
N GLY A 25 13.44 5.00 -17.61
CA GLY A 25 12.32 4.39 -18.32
C GLY A 25 11.52 3.36 -17.52
N GLY A 26 11.76 3.23 -16.22
CA GLY A 26 11.03 2.34 -15.34
C GLY A 26 9.64 2.85 -14.97
N GLN A 27 8.99 2.21 -14.02
CA GLN A 27 7.62 2.52 -13.62
C GLN A 27 7.52 2.76 -12.11
N LEU A 28 6.77 3.79 -11.74
CA LEU A 28 6.32 4.03 -10.36
C LEU A 28 4.80 3.90 -10.30
N ILE A 29 4.31 3.06 -9.39
CA ILE A 29 2.89 2.99 -9.05
C ILE A 29 2.70 3.66 -7.71
N ALA A 30 1.92 4.75 -7.69
CA ALA A 30 1.58 5.50 -6.50
C ALA A 30 0.13 5.22 -6.10
N VAL A 31 -0.13 5.02 -4.81
CA VAL A 31 -1.48 4.79 -4.27
C VAL A 31 -2.12 6.07 -3.72
N ARG A 32 -1.42 7.18 -3.87
CA ARG A 32 -1.88 8.55 -3.59
C ARG A 32 -1.32 9.50 -4.64
N PRO A 33 -1.89 10.69 -4.81
CA PRO A 33 -1.32 11.69 -5.72
C PRO A 33 0.18 11.89 -5.46
N PHE A 34 0.97 11.80 -6.51
CA PHE A 34 2.41 11.98 -6.43
C PHE A 34 2.74 13.47 -6.49
N ALA A 35 3.45 13.97 -5.50
CA ALA A 35 3.74 15.39 -5.34
C ALA A 35 5.04 15.85 -6.05
N GLY A 36 5.59 15.04 -6.94
CA GLY A 36 6.81 15.34 -7.69
C GLY A 36 6.58 15.31 -9.19
N GLU A 37 7.60 15.70 -9.94
CA GLU A 37 7.63 15.56 -11.38
C GLU A 37 8.26 14.24 -11.79
N SER A 38 7.87 13.73 -12.95
CA SER A 38 8.53 12.58 -13.56
C SER A 38 9.92 12.99 -14.05
N GLU A 39 10.89 12.16 -13.80
CA GLU A 39 12.26 12.32 -14.26
C GLU A 39 12.77 11.04 -14.94
N ARG A 40 13.83 11.14 -15.70
CA ARG A 40 14.50 9.98 -16.34
C ARG A 40 13.56 9.05 -17.11
N SER A 41 12.50 9.62 -17.71
CA SER A 41 11.46 8.87 -18.44
C SER A 41 10.74 7.82 -17.59
N ILE A 42 10.70 7.98 -16.27
CA ILE A 42 9.95 7.11 -15.37
C ILE A 42 8.45 7.39 -15.56
N THR A 43 7.68 6.36 -15.84
CA THR A 43 6.22 6.46 -15.92
C THR A 43 5.61 6.38 -14.54
N ILE A 44 4.83 7.40 -14.14
CA ILE A 44 4.13 7.42 -12.86
C ILE A 44 2.67 7.10 -13.10
N THR A 45 2.19 6.01 -12.51
CA THR A 45 0.78 5.59 -12.57
C THR A 45 0.15 5.73 -11.20
N LEU A 46 -0.95 6.46 -11.13
CA LEU A 46 -1.74 6.62 -9.91
C LEU A 46 -2.86 5.56 -9.86
N ILE A 47 -2.94 4.85 -8.74
CA ILE A 47 -4.03 3.92 -8.43
C ILE A 47 -4.71 4.39 -7.14
N LEU A 48 -5.95 4.81 -7.23
CA LEU A 48 -6.75 5.23 -6.09
C LEU A 48 -7.80 4.18 -5.75
N VAL A 49 -7.87 3.79 -4.48
CA VAL A 49 -8.90 2.86 -4.00
C VAL A 49 -10.31 3.40 -4.24
N SER A 50 -10.49 4.72 -4.17
CA SER A 50 -11.76 5.39 -4.45
C SER A 50 -12.35 5.04 -5.82
N ASP A 51 -11.50 4.80 -6.82
CA ASP A 51 -11.93 4.47 -8.17
C ASP A 51 -12.52 3.06 -8.27
N TYR A 52 -12.31 2.23 -7.26
CA TYR A 52 -12.71 0.83 -7.20
C TYR A 52 -13.76 0.53 -6.12
N LEU A 53 -14.29 1.55 -5.42
CA LEU A 53 -15.24 1.37 -4.31
C LEU A 53 -16.54 0.66 -4.72
N HIS A 54 -16.93 0.77 -5.98
CA HIS A 54 -18.16 0.15 -6.52
C HIS A 54 -17.91 -1.17 -7.24
N GLU A 55 -16.68 -1.65 -7.26
CA GLU A 55 -16.30 -2.87 -7.96
C GLU A 55 -16.43 -4.10 -7.05
N ALA A 56 -17.68 -4.43 -6.66
CA ALA A 56 -17.97 -5.55 -5.77
C ALA A 56 -17.38 -6.88 -6.26
N ALA A 57 -17.34 -7.11 -7.57
CA ALA A 57 -16.78 -8.33 -8.16
C ALA A 57 -15.26 -8.44 -7.89
N ARG A 58 -14.52 -7.35 -7.94
CA ARG A 58 -13.08 -7.34 -7.62
C ARG A 58 -12.83 -7.60 -6.15
N LEU A 59 -13.65 -7.02 -5.27
CA LEU A 59 -13.55 -7.27 -3.84
C LEU A 59 -13.87 -8.74 -3.51
N ALA A 60 -14.89 -9.31 -4.15
CA ALA A 60 -15.23 -10.72 -3.99
C ALA A 60 -14.10 -11.63 -4.49
N GLU A 61 -13.42 -11.28 -5.58
CA GLU A 61 -12.25 -12.03 -6.06
C GLU A 61 -11.09 -11.99 -5.05
N LEU A 62 -10.80 -10.84 -4.46
CA LEU A 62 -9.79 -10.75 -3.39
C LEU A 62 -10.15 -11.63 -2.20
N ALA A 63 -11.40 -11.62 -1.75
CA ALA A 63 -11.88 -12.48 -0.67
C ALA A 63 -11.70 -13.97 -1.02
N ARG A 64 -12.01 -14.36 -2.26
CA ARG A 64 -11.82 -15.72 -2.77
C ARG A 64 -10.33 -16.13 -2.74
N LEU A 65 -9.42 -15.24 -3.12
CA LEU A 65 -7.99 -15.49 -3.10
C LEU A 65 -7.48 -15.70 -1.66
N VAL A 66 -8.01 -14.95 -0.70
CA VAL A 66 -7.69 -15.14 0.73
C VAL A 66 -8.17 -16.51 1.19
N THR A 67 -9.42 -16.88 0.90
CA THR A 67 -10.00 -18.18 1.28
C THR A 67 -9.23 -19.35 0.66
N ALA A 68 -8.74 -19.18 -0.57
CA ALA A 68 -7.94 -20.19 -1.28
C ALA A 68 -6.47 -20.25 -0.80
N GLY A 69 -6.07 -19.42 0.18
CA GLY A 69 -4.69 -19.37 0.67
C GLY A 69 -3.68 -18.77 -0.31
N ARG A 70 -4.15 -18.14 -1.38
CA ARG A 70 -3.28 -17.52 -2.40
C ARG A 70 -2.92 -16.07 -2.08
N LEU A 71 -3.68 -15.45 -1.22
CA LEU A 71 -3.43 -14.11 -0.68
C LEU A 71 -3.49 -14.18 0.84
N THR A 72 -2.44 -13.73 1.51
CA THR A 72 -2.35 -13.74 2.96
C THR A 72 -2.58 -12.33 3.49
N LEU A 73 -3.55 -12.19 4.40
CA LEU A 73 -3.73 -10.97 5.18
C LEU A 73 -2.90 -11.07 6.45
N ARG A 74 -2.15 -10.02 6.73
CA ARG A 74 -1.37 -9.96 7.96
C ARG A 74 -2.10 -9.10 8.99
N VAL A 75 -2.57 -9.74 10.06
CA VAL A 75 -3.08 -9.07 11.24
C VAL A 75 -1.93 -8.97 12.24
N ALA A 76 -1.58 -7.74 12.64
CA ALA A 76 -0.54 -7.51 13.63
C ALA A 76 -1.07 -7.78 15.04
N ARG A 77 -2.29 -7.30 15.32
CA ARG A 77 -2.95 -7.46 16.61
C ARG A 77 -4.45 -7.22 16.48
N GLU A 78 -5.22 -7.97 17.26
CA GLU A 78 -6.63 -7.72 17.50
C GLU A 78 -6.78 -6.92 18.81
N ILE A 79 -7.59 -5.88 18.79
CA ILE A 79 -7.78 -4.94 19.91
C ILE A 79 -9.28 -4.74 20.09
N PRO A 80 -9.82 -4.88 21.32
CA PRO A 80 -11.22 -4.56 21.56
C PRO A 80 -11.57 -3.15 21.11
N ALA A 81 -12.74 -2.94 20.52
CA ALA A 81 -13.17 -1.65 20.01
C ALA A 81 -13.16 -0.53 21.07
N GLY A 82 -13.41 -0.89 22.34
CA GLY A 82 -13.28 0.03 23.48
C GLY A 82 -11.88 0.62 23.67
N ASP A 83 -10.85 -0.08 23.17
CA ASP A 83 -9.45 0.34 23.25
C ASP A 83 -8.94 0.97 21.94
N ALA A 84 -9.82 1.44 21.06
CA ALA A 84 -9.47 2.02 19.77
C ALA A 84 -8.44 3.16 19.88
N ALA A 85 -8.51 3.98 20.92
CA ALA A 85 -7.53 5.04 21.16
C ALA A 85 -6.11 4.50 21.37
N GLN A 86 -5.97 3.33 22.02
CA GLN A 86 -4.68 2.64 22.15
C GLN A 86 -4.19 2.13 20.81
N ALA A 87 -5.09 1.57 19.98
CA ALA A 87 -4.74 1.11 18.64
C ALA A 87 -4.20 2.26 17.78
N HIS A 88 -4.82 3.44 17.83
CA HIS A 88 -4.34 4.63 17.13
C HIS A 88 -2.95 5.06 17.61
N ARG A 89 -2.73 5.14 18.91
CA ARG A 89 -1.41 5.48 19.46
C ARG A 89 -0.33 4.48 19.03
N GLN A 90 -0.65 3.18 19.02
CA GLN A 90 0.29 2.15 18.55
C GLN A 90 0.62 2.31 17.06
N LEU A 91 -0.38 2.63 16.23
CA LEU A 91 -0.16 2.86 14.80
C LEU A 91 0.71 4.09 14.56
N GLU A 92 0.45 5.18 15.26
CA GLU A 92 1.21 6.45 15.17
C GLU A 92 2.67 6.28 15.64
N ALA A 93 2.90 5.43 16.64
CA ALA A 93 4.26 5.14 17.12
C ALA A 93 5.12 4.40 16.08
N GLY A 94 4.51 3.83 15.04
CA GLY A 94 5.19 3.09 13.98
C GLY A 94 5.65 1.71 14.40
N GLY A 95 6.40 1.06 13.52
CA GLY A 95 6.94 -0.29 13.76
C GLY A 95 5.92 -1.44 13.72
N THR A 96 4.65 -1.14 13.42
CA THR A 96 3.60 -2.15 13.33
C THR A 96 3.65 -2.84 11.98
N ARG A 97 3.90 -4.14 11.97
CA ARG A 97 3.89 -4.95 10.76
C ARG A 97 2.58 -5.72 10.63
N GLY A 98 1.74 -5.29 9.71
CA GLY A 98 0.39 -5.81 9.49
C GLY A 98 -0.68 -4.82 9.97
N ARG A 99 -1.93 -5.24 9.91
CA ARG A 99 -3.09 -4.43 10.26
C ARG A 99 -3.43 -4.57 11.75
N LEU A 100 -3.72 -3.46 12.41
CA LEU A 100 -4.43 -3.47 13.68
C LEU A 100 -5.92 -3.60 13.40
N VAL A 101 -6.58 -4.57 14.02
CA VAL A 101 -7.99 -4.88 13.79
C VAL A 101 -8.76 -4.64 15.09
N LEU A 102 -9.87 -3.91 15.00
CA LEU A 102 -10.77 -3.74 16.14
C LEU A 102 -11.80 -4.86 16.12
N THR A 103 -12.03 -5.45 17.30
CA THR A 103 -13.05 -6.49 17.51
C THR A 103 -14.20 -5.94 18.32
N PHE A 104 -15.42 -6.32 17.98
CA PHE A 104 -16.65 -5.89 18.62
C PHE A 104 -17.30 -7.02 19.40
#